data_5fe91b7ee9504b35e3cee78ab77ce68b
#
_entry.id   5fe91b7ee9504b35e3cee78ab77ce68b
#
_cell.length_a   1.000
_cell.length_b   1.000
_cell.length_c   1.000
_cell.angle_alpha   90.00
_cell.angle_beta   90.00
_cell.angle_gamma   90.00
#
_symmetry.space_group_name_H-M   'P 1'
#
loop_
_entity.id
_entity.type
_entity.pdbx_description
1 polymer ?
#
loop_
_entity_poly.entity_id
_entity_poly.type
_entity_poly.pdbx_seq_one_letter_code
_entity_poly.pdbx_strand_id
1 'polypeptide(L)'
;LNHLKGLPISMIKLDKCFVKHLPEDDVMARIIATISEALKLRVMAEGVETDEQRQWLLKHGIHCGQGFLFSEPLPREVFEARYILRP
;
A
#
# COMPACT_ATOMS: atom_id res chain seq x y z
N LEU A 1 0.82 -2.64 18.29
CA LEU A 1 0.11 -1.71 17.41
C LEU A 1 0.29 -0.27 17.85
N ASN A 2 0.34 -0.05 19.17
CA ASN A 2 0.57 1.30 19.68
C ASN A 2 1.93 1.85 19.22
N HIS A 3 2.89 0.98 19.02
CA HIS A 3 4.20 1.40 18.52
C HIS A 3 4.10 2.02 17.13
N LEU A 4 3.38 1.37 16.23
CA LEU A 4 3.18 1.93 14.89
C LEU A 4 2.39 3.23 14.95
N LYS A 5 1.38 3.29 15.80
CA LYS A 5 0.59 4.50 15.98
C LYS A 5 1.39 5.65 16.55
N GLY A 6 2.36 5.33 17.41
CA GLY A 6 3.22 6.33 18.03
C GLY A 6 4.38 6.79 17.17
N LEU A 7 4.65 6.12 16.05
CA LEU A 7 5.72 6.51 15.13
C LEU A 7 5.21 7.61 14.18
N PRO A 8 6.13 8.45 13.66
CA PRO A 8 5.75 9.51 12.73
C PRO A 8 5.46 8.96 11.33
N ILE A 9 4.60 7.96 11.25
CA ILE A 9 4.22 7.32 10.00
C ILE A 9 2.87 7.83 9.58
N SER A 10 2.79 8.43 8.39
CA SER A 10 1.52 8.88 7.83
C SER A 10 1.04 7.97 6.71
N MET A 11 1.91 7.12 6.17
CA MET A 11 1.57 6.29 5.02
C MET A 11 2.47 5.06 4.98
N ILE A 12 1.91 3.97 4.48
CA ILE A 12 2.65 2.75 4.15
C ILE A 12 2.78 2.67 2.64
N LYS A 13 3.99 2.44 2.16
CA LYS A 13 4.23 2.24 0.73
C LYS A 13 4.20 0.74 0.43
N LEU A 14 3.26 0.34 -0.40
CA LEU A 14 3.12 -1.05 -0.82
C LEU A 14 4.03 -1.29 -2.03
N ASP A 15 5.06 -2.08 -1.82
CA ASP A 15 6.07 -2.33 -2.84
C ASP A 15 5.46 -2.96 -4.10
N LYS A 16 6.05 -2.62 -5.24
CA LYS A 16 5.56 -3.10 -6.55
C LYS A 16 5.52 -4.62 -6.67
N CYS A 17 6.37 -5.32 -5.92
CA CYS A 17 6.37 -6.78 -5.97
C CYS A 17 5.07 -7.38 -5.45
N PHE A 18 4.31 -6.65 -4.63
CA PHE A 18 3.02 -7.09 -4.12
C PHE A 18 1.85 -6.60 -4.98
N VAL A 19 2.07 -5.58 -5.79
CA VAL A 19 1.07 -5.05 -6.71
C VAL A 19 1.05 -5.83 -8.02
N LYS A 20 2.21 -6.26 -8.44
CA LYS A 20 2.47 -6.88 -9.73
C LYS A 20 1.56 -8.07 -10.03
N HIS A 21 1.21 -8.86 -9.03
CA HIS A 21 0.40 -10.08 -9.21
C HIS A 21 -1.08 -9.89 -8.90
N LEU A 22 -1.51 -8.67 -8.61
CA LEU A 22 -2.93 -8.38 -8.40
C LEU A 22 -3.69 -8.50 -9.71
N PRO A 23 -4.92 -9.00 -9.67
CA PRO A 23 -5.69 -9.42 -8.50
C PRO A 23 -5.52 -10.90 -8.12
N GLU A 24 -4.78 -11.67 -8.88
CA GLU A 24 -4.71 -13.14 -8.71
C GLU A 24 -4.07 -13.53 -7.38
N ASP A 25 -2.96 -12.91 -7.03
CA ASP A 25 -2.30 -13.13 -5.75
C ASP A 25 -2.37 -11.83 -4.96
N ASP A 26 -3.26 -11.78 -3.98
CA ASP A 26 -3.52 -10.56 -3.23
C ASP A 26 -3.21 -10.68 -1.74
N VAL A 27 -2.58 -11.77 -1.31
CA VAL A 27 -2.44 -12.08 0.12
C VAL A 27 -1.76 -10.95 0.86
N MET A 28 -0.59 -10.52 0.41
CA MET A 28 0.17 -9.49 1.12
C MET A 28 -0.47 -8.11 1.00
N ALA A 29 -1.02 -7.79 -0.17
CA ALA A 29 -1.71 -6.53 -0.35
C ALA A 29 -2.95 -6.43 0.56
N ARG A 30 -3.66 -7.54 0.74
CA ARG A 30 -4.83 -7.60 1.60
C ARG A 30 -4.46 -7.43 3.06
N ILE A 31 -3.36 -8.05 3.49
CA ILE A 31 -2.85 -7.89 4.85
C ILE A 31 -2.50 -6.43 5.11
N ILE A 32 -1.78 -5.80 4.20
CA ILE A 32 -1.38 -4.40 4.34
C ILE A 32 -2.60 -3.49 4.36
N ALA A 33 -3.58 -3.74 3.51
CA ALA A 33 -4.83 -2.97 3.49
C ALA A 33 -5.56 -3.07 4.84
N THR A 34 -5.61 -4.26 5.41
CA THR A 34 -6.26 -4.50 6.70
C THR A 34 -5.55 -3.77 7.83
N ILE A 35 -4.23 -3.87 7.88
CA ILE A 35 -3.43 -3.20 8.91
C ILE A 35 -3.57 -1.69 8.81
N SER A 36 -3.48 -1.16 7.60
CA SER A 36 -3.57 0.29 7.39
C SER A 36 -4.92 0.84 7.81
N GLU A 37 -5.98 0.11 7.52
CA GLU A 37 -7.32 0.51 7.95
C GLU A 37 -7.42 0.53 9.48
N ALA A 38 -6.93 -0.52 10.12
CA ALA A 38 -6.95 -0.61 11.59
C ALA A 38 -6.17 0.52 12.25
N LEU A 39 -5.07 0.93 11.66
CA LEU A 39 -4.19 1.97 12.21
C LEU A 39 -4.49 3.36 11.66
N LYS A 40 -5.47 3.50 10.78
CA LYS A 40 -5.83 4.77 10.14
C LYS A 40 -4.68 5.37 9.33
N LEU A 41 -3.94 4.51 8.64
CA LEU A 41 -2.84 4.92 7.77
C LEU A 41 -3.29 4.84 6.32
N ARG A 42 -2.70 5.68 5.48
CA ARG A 42 -2.91 5.60 4.03
C ARG A 42 -1.90 4.62 3.45
N VAL A 43 -2.26 4.06 2.30
CA VAL A 43 -1.36 3.17 1.57
C VAL A 43 -1.08 3.77 0.20
N MET A 44 0.19 3.83 -0.17
CA MET A 44 0.62 4.23 -1.51
C MET A 44 1.06 2.97 -2.25
N ALA A 45 0.33 2.59 -3.27
CA ALA A 45 0.70 1.43 -4.08
C ALA A 45 1.73 1.83 -5.14
N GLU A 46 2.80 1.05 -5.24
CA GLU A 46 3.88 1.31 -6.18
C GLU A 46 3.74 0.38 -7.39
N GLY A 47 3.96 0.92 -8.58
CA GLY A 47 4.00 0.10 -9.78
C GLY A 47 2.64 -0.40 -10.28
N VAL A 48 1.62 0.43 -10.18
CA VAL A 48 0.29 0.10 -10.71
C VAL A 48 0.35 0.24 -12.23
N GLU A 49 0.15 -0.86 -12.94
CA GLU A 49 0.30 -0.91 -14.38
C GLU A 49 -0.97 -1.29 -15.13
N THR A 50 -1.92 -1.94 -14.47
CA THR A 50 -3.14 -2.39 -15.14
C THR A 50 -4.38 -1.84 -14.45
N ASP A 51 -5.48 -1.79 -15.19
CA ASP A 51 -6.75 -1.37 -14.64
C ASP A 51 -7.27 -2.35 -13.60
N GLU A 52 -7.01 -3.63 -13.79
CA GLU A 52 -7.41 -4.66 -12.82
C GLU A 52 -6.71 -4.47 -11.48
N GLN A 53 -5.42 -4.13 -11.49
CA GLN A 53 -4.69 -3.80 -10.28
C GLN A 53 -5.30 -2.58 -9.60
N ARG A 54 -5.57 -1.55 -10.39
CA ARG A 54 -6.19 -0.32 -9.89
C ARG A 54 -7.54 -0.60 -9.26
N GLN A 55 -8.38 -1.39 -9.93
CA GLN A 55 -9.72 -1.74 -9.43
C GLN A 55 -9.63 -2.48 -8.09
N TRP A 56 -8.71 -3.44 -7.99
CA TRP A 56 -8.52 -4.17 -6.76
C TRP A 56 -8.13 -3.22 -5.62
N LEU A 57 -7.19 -2.33 -5.87
CA LEU A 57 -6.70 -1.37 -4.88
C LEU A 57 -7.82 -0.46 -4.40
N LEU A 58 -8.59 0.10 -5.32
CA LEU A 58 -9.71 0.97 -4.97
C LEU A 58 -10.76 0.23 -4.16
N LYS A 59 -11.07 -1.00 -4.53
CA LYS A 59 -12.04 -1.82 -3.83
C LYS A 59 -11.63 -2.08 -2.38
N HIS A 60 -10.34 -2.13 -2.11
CA HIS A 60 -9.80 -2.39 -0.78
C HIS A 60 -9.38 -1.11 -0.05
N GLY A 61 -9.85 0.03 -0.51
CA GLY A 61 -9.62 1.30 0.18
C GLY A 61 -8.27 1.95 -0.07
N ILE A 62 -7.53 1.48 -1.06
CA ILE A 62 -6.22 2.04 -1.40
C ILE A 62 -6.41 2.99 -2.58
N HIS A 63 -6.36 4.29 -2.30
CA HIS A 63 -6.67 5.32 -3.28
C HIS A 63 -5.44 6.06 -3.79
N CYS A 64 -4.28 5.83 -3.20
CA CYS A 64 -3.03 6.46 -3.59
C CYS A 64 -2.14 5.47 -4.30
N GLY A 65 -1.50 5.91 -5.37
CA GLY A 65 -0.61 5.00 -6.08
C GLY A 65 0.36 5.75 -6.96
N GLN A 66 1.45 5.07 -7.31
CA GLN A 66 2.43 5.51 -8.30
C GLN A 66 2.50 4.47 -9.38
N GLY A 67 2.67 4.93 -10.61
CA GLY A 67 2.78 4.07 -11.76
C GLY A 67 1.96 4.61 -12.91
N PHE A 68 1.50 3.70 -13.74
CA PHE A 68 0.82 4.06 -14.97
C PHE A 68 -0.51 4.78 -14.72
N LEU A 69 -1.29 4.32 -13.75
CA LEU A 69 -2.65 4.81 -13.53
C LEU A 69 -2.82 5.77 -12.36
N PHE A 70 -1.84 5.84 -11.48
CA PHE A 70 -1.88 6.72 -10.31
C PHE A 70 -0.69 7.66 -10.30
N SER A 71 -0.92 8.84 -9.73
CA SER A 71 0.15 9.79 -9.50
C SER A 71 -0.24 10.66 -8.32
N GLU A 72 0.53 10.58 -7.23
CA GLU A 72 0.36 11.43 -6.06
C GLU A 72 1.71 11.72 -5.44
N PRO A 73 1.91 12.94 -4.88
CA PRO A 73 3.13 13.24 -4.14
C PRO A 73 3.23 12.36 -2.90
N LEU A 74 4.44 11.91 -2.59
CA LEU A 74 4.68 11.16 -1.37
C LEU A 74 4.72 12.09 -0.18
N PRO A 75 4.08 11.74 0.94
CA PRO A 75 4.26 12.48 2.18
C PRO A 75 5.67 12.29 2.72
N ARG A 76 6.06 13.14 3.67
CA ARG A 76 7.41 13.11 4.23
C ARG A 76 7.70 11.80 4.95
N GLU A 77 6.77 11.34 5.76
CA GLU A 77 6.94 10.13 6.56
C GLU A 77 6.26 8.97 5.84
N VAL A 78 7.06 8.14 5.19
CA VAL A 78 6.57 6.98 4.45
C VAL A 78 7.26 5.73 4.98
N PHE A 79 6.48 4.72 5.29
CA PHE A 79 7.00 3.42 5.65
C PHE A 79 6.78 2.47 4.47
N GLU A 80 7.84 1.80 4.01
CA GLU A 80 7.74 0.88 2.88
C GLU A 80 7.39 -0.52 3.36
N ALA A 81 6.29 -1.07 2.86
CA ALA A 81 5.79 -2.38 3.27
C ALA A 81 6.83 -3.48 3.08
N ARG A 82 7.69 -3.35 2.08
CA ARG A 82 8.72 -4.37 1.83
C ARG A 82 9.67 -4.56 3.00
N TYR A 83 9.83 -3.55 3.85
CA TYR A 83 10.69 -3.65 5.04
C TYR A 83 10.02 -4.41 6.17
N ILE A 84 8.70 -4.42 6.20
CA ILE A 84 7.95 -5.23 7.18
C ILE A 84 8.17 -6.71 6.94
N LEU A 85 8.26 -7.09 5.66
CA LEU A 85 8.26 -8.49 5.24
C LEU A 85 9.64 -9.09 5.02
N ARG A 86 10.67 -8.26 5.09
CA ARG A 86 12.05 -8.74 4.96
C ARG A 86 12.63 -9.01 6.34
N PRO A 87 13.23 -10.18 6.51
CA PRO A 87 13.90 -10.49 7.76
C PRO A 87 15.08 -9.58 8.03
#